data_5790c9896e3ee8635e884171c255c97b
#
_entry.id   5790c9896e3ee8635e884171c255c97b
#
_cell.length_a   1.000
_cell.length_b   1.000
_cell.length_c   1.000
_cell.angle_alpha   90.00
_cell.angle_beta   90.00
_cell.angle_gamma   90.00
#
_symmetry.space_group_name_H-M   'P 1'
#
loop_
_entity.id
_entity.type
_entity.pdbx_description
1 polymer ?
#
loop_
_entity_poly.entity_id
_entity_poly.type
_entity_poly.pdbx_seq_one_letter_code
_entity_poly.pdbx_strand_id
1 'polypeptide(L)'
;MEKKLFVILGNQLFHPKELKKLGCEEVFMAEDYGLCTYKKHHKLKLYLYLTSMREYKDELESASIKVNYFKLEERKKDEEYSSFLIKFLNKQKISSINIFEIEDKPFEESLLLALVDSKILINTHDSPMFLLTKNEFKSLAKGNKTYRMASFYKEMRKKYNILIDEEGKPLGAKWSFDED
;
A
#
# COMPACT_ATOMS: atom_id res chain seq x y z
N MET A 1 -25.60 -5.28 -4.96
CA MET A 1 -24.35 -4.51 -5.07
C MET A 1 -23.19 -5.47 -4.78
N GLU A 2 -22.20 -5.50 -5.63
CA GLU A 2 -21.00 -6.33 -5.44
C GLU A 2 -20.21 -5.74 -4.26
N LYS A 3 -19.88 -6.58 -3.26
CA LYS A 3 -19.13 -6.13 -2.07
C LYS A 3 -17.73 -5.73 -2.48
N LYS A 4 -17.34 -4.51 -2.13
CA LYS A 4 -15.97 -4.02 -2.36
C LYS A 4 -15.03 -4.50 -1.26
N LEU A 5 -14.47 -5.70 -1.43
CA LEU A 5 -13.41 -6.20 -0.56
C LEU A 5 -12.07 -5.55 -0.93
N PHE A 6 -11.39 -4.99 0.07
CA PHE A 6 -10.00 -4.55 -0.03
C PHE A 6 -9.06 -5.56 0.63
N VAL A 7 -7.95 -5.86 -0.04
CA VAL A 7 -6.84 -6.64 0.54
C VAL A 7 -5.78 -5.65 1.00
N ILE A 8 -5.53 -5.59 2.30
CA ILE A 8 -4.58 -4.67 2.93
C ILE A 8 -3.37 -5.47 3.42
N LEU A 9 -2.18 -5.05 2.99
CA LEU A 9 -0.91 -5.63 3.40
C LEU A 9 -0.38 -4.95 4.67
N GLY A 10 0.47 -5.64 5.41
CA GLY A 10 1.00 -5.15 6.70
C GLY A 10 1.83 -3.87 6.63
N ASN A 11 2.29 -3.46 5.46
CA ASN A 11 2.97 -2.19 5.21
C ASN A 11 2.04 -1.09 4.64
N GLN A 12 0.73 -1.36 4.51
CA GLN A 12 -0.26 -0.46 3.92
C GLN A 12 -1.33 -0.02 4.93
N LEU A 13 -0.93 0.23 6.15
CA LEU A 13 -1.82 0.63 7.26
C LEU A 13 -2.14 2.13 7.15
N PHE A 14 -2.85 2.50 6.10
CA PHE A 14 -3.22 3.90 5.85
C PHE A 14 -4.41 4.33 6.70
N HIS A 15 -4.54 5.62 6.95
CA HIS A 15 -5.68 6.14 7.71
C HIS A 15 -7.01 5.66 7.09
N PRO A 16 -8.00 5.18 7.87
CA PRO A 16 -9.27 4.63 7.39
C PRO A 16 -10.04 5.52 6.41
N LYS A 17 -9.82 6.84 6.47
CA LYS A 17 -10.38 7.79 5.50
C LYS A 17 -10.02 7.47 4.05
N GLU A 18 -8.81 6.95 3.79
CA GLU A 18 -8.38 6.62 2.43
C GLU A 18 -9.19 5.45 1.85
N LEU A 19 -9.48 4.46 2.67
CA LEU A 19 -10.36 3.34 2.30
C LEU A 19 -11.81 3.80 2.09
N LYS A 20 -12.31 4.66 2.98
CA LYS A 20 -13.69 5.20 2.87
C LYS A 20 -13.91 6.03 1.60
N LYS A 21 -12.92 6.82 1.18
CA LYS A 21 -12.97 7.57 -0.10
C LYS A 21 -13.19 6.64 -1.30
N LEU A 22 -12.68 5.42 -1.22
CA LEU A 22 -12.80 4.39 -2.26
C LEU A 22 -14.06 3.53 -2.11
N GLY A 23 -14.90 3.81 -1.09
CA GLY A 23 -16.11 3.06 -0.80
C GLY A 23 -15.85 1.66 -0.24
N CYS A 24 -14.77 1.51 0.53
CA CYS A 24 -14.45 0.26 1.21
C CYS A 24 -15.46 -0.04 2.31
N GLU A 25 -16.03 -1.24 2.28
CA GLU A 25 -16.94 -1.75 3.32
C GLU A 25 -16.35 -2.93 4.08
N GLU A 26 -15.45 -3.66 3.45
CA GLU A 26 -14.89 -4.89 3.97
C GLU A 26 -13.41 -5.03 3.60
N VAL A 27 -12.59 -5.46 4.55
CA VAL A 27 -11.15 -5.64 4.41
C VAL A 27 -10.76 -7.08 4.71
N PHE A 28 -9.80 -7.61 3.95
CA PHE A 28 -9.04 -8.80 4.25
C PHE A 28 -7.63 -8.41 4.70
N MET A 29 -7.19 -8.93 5.84
CA MET A 29 -5.83 -8.81 6.34
C MET A 29 -5.37 -10.15 6.91
N ALA A 30 -4.14 -10.55 6.62
CA ALA A 30 -3.58 -11.78 7.17
C ALA A 30 -2.11 -11.59 7.55
N GLU A 31 -1.77 -12.04 8.75
CA GLU A 31 -0.38 -12.27 9.15
C GLU A 31 0.15 -13.47 8.37
N ASP A 32 1.43 -13.48 7.99
CA ASP A 32 1.98 -14.51 7.12
C ASP A 32 3.38 -14.95 7.55
N TYR A 33 3.58 -16.27 7.67
CA TYR A 33 4.87 -16.85 8.04
C TYR A 33 5.93 -16.60 6.96
N GLY A 34 5.60 -16.78 5.69
CA GLY A 34 6.51 -16.57 4.58
C GLY A 34 7.06 -15.13 4.57
N LEU A 35 6.16 -14.14 4.65
CA LEU A 35 6.55 -12.73 4.72
C LEU A 35 7.34 -12.38 5.99
N CYS A 36 7.12 -13.09 7.10
CA CYS A 36 7.90 -12.89 8.32
C CYS A 36 9.29 -13.57 8.28
N THR A 37 9.50 -14.56 7.42
CA THR A 37 10.69 -15.44 7.49
C THR A 37 11.53 -15.52 6.22
N TYR A 38 11.08 -14.93 5.08
CA TYR A 38 11.84 -14.95 3.82
C TYR A 38 13.23 -14.31 3.93
N LYS A 39 13.42 -13.45 4.93
CA LYS A 39 14.71 -12.91 5.39
C LYS A 39 14.79 -13.02 6.91
N LYS A 40 15.99 -13.03 7.44
CA LYS A 40 16.24 -13.03 8.88
C LYS A 40 15.96 -11.63 9.45
N HIS A 41 14.70 -11.36 9.79
CA HIS A 41 14.30 -10.09 10.39
C HIS A 41 14.63 -10.02 11.89
N HIS A 42 14.90 -8.80 12.38
CA HIS A 42 15.01 -8.57 13.82
C HIS A 42 13.66 -8.76 14.50
N LYS A 43 13.64 -9.43 15.65
CA LYS A 43 12.40 -9.74 16.40
C LYS A 43 11.53 -8.52 16.71
N LEU A 44 12.14 -7.37 17.04
CA LEU A 44 11.40 -6.13 17.31
C LEU A 44 10.70 -5.58 16.05
N LYS A 45 11.29 -5.78 14.86
CA LYS A 45 10.62 -5.42 13.59
C LYS A 45 9.37 -6.26 13.40
N LEU A 46 9.45 -7.57 13.56
CA LEU A 46 8.29 -8.46 13.46
C LEU A 46 7.22 -8.11 14.49
N TYR A 47 7.63 -7.89 15.75
CA TYR A 47 6.73 -7.45 16.80
C TYR A 47 6.00 -6.16 16.44
N LEU A 48 6.73 -5.14 15.98
CA LEU A 48 6.13 -3.87 15.56
C LEU A 48 5.10 -4.07 14.44
N TYR A 49 5.46 -4.82 13.39
CA TYR A 49 4.54 -5.06 12.27
C TYR A 49 3.26 -5.78 12.70
N LEU A 50 3.39 -6.88 13.44
CA LEU A 50 2.24 -7.67 13.85
C LEU A 50 1.34 -6.92 14.83
N THR A 51 1.91 -6.19 15.79
CA THR A 51 1.11 -5.35 16.70
C THR A 51 0.41 -4.22 15.97
N SER A 52 1.11 -3.51 15.07
CA SER A 52 0.50 -2.44 14.27
C SER A 52 -0.64 -2.95 13.38
N MET A 53 -0.50 -4.14 12.79
CA MET A 53 -1.59 -4.76 12.02
C MET A 53 -2.82 -5.05 12.89
N ARG A 54 -2.62 -5.54 14.12
CA ARG A 54 -3.71 -5.84 15.06
C ARG A 54 -4.39 -4.57 15.56
N GLU A 55 -3.64 -3.54 15.90
CA GLU A 55 -4.18 -2.22 16.26
C GLU A 55 -4.96 -1.58 15.09
N TYR A 56 -4.42 -1.68 13.89
CA TYR A 56 -5.09 -1.17 12.70
C TYR A 56 -6.41 -1.88 12.39
N LYS A 57 -6.49 -3.19 12.63
CA LYS A 57 -7.76 -3.93 12.60
C LYS A 57 -8.80 -3.25 13.51
N ASP A 58 -8.44 -2.95 14.76
CA ASP A 58 -9.35 -2.33 15.73
C ASP A 58 -9.74 -0.90 15.29
N GLU A 59 -8.81 -0.15 14.69
CA GLU A 59 -9.07 1.17 14.10
C GLU A 59 -10.08 1.10 12.95
N LEU A 60 -9.94 0.14 12.05
CA LEU A 60 -10.87 -0.09 10.94
C LEU A 60 -12.27 -0.46 11.43
N GLU A 61 -12.38 -1.36 12.40
CA GLU A 61 -13.65 -1.75 13.00
C GLU A 61 -14.32 -0.56 13.70
N SER A 62 -13.56 0.27 14.42
CA SER A 62 -14.03 1.52 15.01
C SER A 62 -14.53 2.52 13.96
N ALA A 63 -13.95 2.47 12.77
CA ALA A 63 -14.39 3.24 11.60
C ALA A 63 -15.57 2.60 10.85
N SER A 64 -16.20 1.54 11.38
CA SER A 64 -17.32 0.80 10.76
C SER A 64 -16.95 0.11 9.44
N ILE A 65 -15.71 -0.33 9.31
CA ILE A 65 -15.24 -1.18 8.20
C ILE A 65 -15.14 -2.60 8.75
N LYS A 66 -15.78 -3.55 8.09
CA LYS A 66 -15.70 -4.96 8.48
C LYS A 66 -14.31 -5.52 8.17
N VAL A 67 -13.67 -6.21 9.13
CA VAL A 67 -12.33 -6.76 8.96
C VAL A 67 -12.33 -8.29 9.07
N ASN A 68 -11.84 -8.96 8.03
CA ASN A 68 -11.50 -10.38 8.06
C ASN A 68 -10.00 -10.47 8.36
N TYR A 69 -9.66 -10.58 9.64
CA TYR A 69 -8.29 -10.62 10.13
C TYR A 69 -7.89 -12.05 10.50
N PHE A 70 -6.71 -12.49 10.04
CA PHE A 70 -6.17 -13.82 10.31
C PHE A 70 -4.79 -13.71 10.96
N LYS A 71 -4.68 -14.22 12.18
CA LYS A 71 -3.43 -14.24 12.94
C LYS A 71 -2.51 -15.37 12.48
N LEU A 72 -1.21 -15.31 12.83
CA LEU A 72 -0.23 -16.35 12.48
C LEU A 72 -0.68 -17.74 12.97
N GLU A 73 -1.23 -17.83 14.18
CA GLU A 73 -1.69 -19.11 14.77
C GLU A 73 -2.86 -19.75 14.00
N GLU A 74 -3.56 -18.98 13.18
CA GLU A 74 -4.66 -19.46 12.32
C GLU A 74 -4.16 -19.85 10.92
N ARG A 75 -2.86 -19.68 10.64
CA ARG A 75 -2.23 -19.93 9.36
C ARG A 75 -1.31 -21.16 9.41
N LYS A 76 -1.27 -21.89 8.31
CA LYS A 76 -0.26 -22.96 8.13
C LYS A 76 1.08 -22.33 7.75
N LYS A 77 2.18 -22.84 8.32
CA LYS A 77 3.53 -22.30 8.09
C LYS A 77 3.97 -22.37 6.63
N ASP A 78 3.57 -23.41 5.94
CA ASP A 78 3.97 -23.70 4.55
C ASP A 78 2.91 -23.21 3.53
N GLU A 79 1.89 -22.49 3.98
CA GLU A 79 0.86 -21.95 3.09
C GLU A 79 1.21 -20.55 2.64
N GLU A 80 1.40 -20.38 1.35
CA GLU A 80 1.67 -19.07 0.73
C GLU A 80 0.50 -18.10 0.94
N TYR A 81 0.82 -16.80 1.04
CA TYR A 81 -0.15 -15.73 1.20
C TYR A 81 -1.21 -15.74 0.10
N SER A 82 -0.79 -15.84 -1.16
CA SER A 82 -1.68 -15.88 -2.33
C SER A 82 -2.66 -17.05 -2.27
N SER A 83 -2.17 -18.25 -1.95
CA SER A 83 -3.00 -19.46 -1.81
C SER A 83 -4.04 -19.32 -0.71
N PHE A 84 -3.68 -18.74 0.43
CA PHE A 84 -4.61 -18.48 1.52
C PHE A 84 -5.68 -17.47 1.13
N LEU A 85 -5.28 -16.35 0.53
CA LEU A 85 -6.20 -15.33 0.03
C LEU A 85 -7.20 -15.93 -0.96
N ILE A 86 -6.74 -16.69 -1.95
CA ILE A 86 -7.59 -17.32 -2.97
C ILE A 86 -8.59 -18.29 -2.33
N LYS A 87 -8.17 -19.09 -1.35
CA LYS A 87 -9.09 -19.97 -0.61
C LYS A 87 -10.18 -19.19 0.11
N PHE A 88 -9.82 -18.07 0.74
CA PHE A 88 -10.77 -17.17 1.39
C PHE A 88 -11.76 -16.60 0.37
N LEU A 89 -11.28 -16.05 -0.74
CA LEU A 89 -12.10 -15.46 -1.79
C LEU A 89 -13.10 -16.47 -2.37
N ASN A 90 -12.64 -17.68 -2.68
CA ASN A 90 -13.47 -18.76 -3.19
C ASN A 90 -14.55 -19.18 -2.17
N LYS A 91 -14.18 -19.32 -0.88
CA LYS A 91 -15.13 -19.64 0.19
C LYS A 91 -16.21 -18.59 0.34
N GLN A 92 -15.85 -17.31 0.18
CA GLN A 92 -16.78 -16.18 0.28
C GLN A 92 -17.50 -15.88 -1.05
N LYS A 93 -17.16 -16.60 -2.15
CA LYS A 93 -17.67 -16.37 -3.51
C LYS A 93 -17.39 -14.94 -4.01
N ILE A 94 -16.20 -14.43 -3.70
CA ILE A 94 -15.72 -13.12 -4.13
C ILE A 94 -14.90 -13.29 -5.40
N SER A 95 -15.30 -12.64 -6.47
CA SER A 95 -14.65 -12.69 -7.79
C SER A 95 -13.85 -11.43 -8.13
N SER A 96 -13.94 -10.40 -7.29
CA SER A 96 -13.25 -9.12 -7.51
C SER A 96 -12.73 -8.56 -6.19
N ILE A 97 -11.50 -8.06 -6.22
CA ILE A 97 -10.85 -7.40 -5.07
C ILE A 97 -10.32 -6.04 -5.44
N ASN A 98 -10.12 -5.22 -4.42
CA ASN A 98 -9.43 -3.94 -4.51
C ASN A 98 -8.12 -4.04 -3.72
N ILE A 99 -7.04 -3.49 -4.28
CA ILE A 99 -5.71 -3.42 -3.65
C ILE A 99 -5.14 -2.02 -3.85
N PHE A 100 -4.28 -1.58 -2.96
CA PHE A 100 -3.36 -0.49 -3.27
C PHE A 100 -2.18 -1.00 -4.08
N GLU A 101 -1.53 -0.13 -4.84
CA GLU A 101 -0.25 -0.45 -5.49
C GLU A 101 0.71 -1.10 -4.49
N ILE A 102 1.40 -2.16 -4.91
CA ILE A 102 2.35 -2.90 -4.10
C ILE A 102 3.76 -2.47 -4.50
N GLU A 103 4.58 -2.09 -3.52
CA GLU A 103 5.93 -1.58 -3.74
C GLU A 103 6.98 -2.69 -3.84
N ASP A 104 6.76 -3.81 -3.15
CA ASP A 104 7.60 -5.02 -3.26
C ASP A 104 7.30 -5.74 -4.58
N LYS A 105 8.13 -5.51 -5.59
CA LYS A 105 7.90 -6.03 -6.94
C LYS A 105 7.85 -7.55 -7.02
N PRO A 106 8.76 -8.33 -6.41
CA PRO A 106 8.67 -9.78 -6.42
C PRO A 106 7.37 -10.31 -5.80
N PHE A 107 6.93 -9.69 -4.71
CA PHE A 107 5.67 -10.06 -4.07
C PHE A 107 4.46 -9.66 -4.92
N GLU A 108 4.46 -8.45 -5.50
CA GLU A 108 3.42 -7.98 -6.43
C GLU A 108 3.24 -8.97 -7.58
N GLU A 109 4.32 -9.32 -8.28
CA GLU A 109 4.31 -10.22 -9.43
C GLU A 109 3.76 -11.60 -9.06
N SER A 110 4.23 -12.18 -7.97
CA SER A 110 3.76 -13.48 -7.49
C SER A 110 2.27 -13.47 -7.13
N LEU A 111 1.83 -12.45 -6.39
CA LEU A 111 0.43 -12.32 -5.97
C LEU A 111 -0.50 -12.09 -7.17
N LEU A 112 -0.15 -11.17 -8.07
CA LEU A 112 -0.97 -10.87 -9.24
C LEU A 112 -1.10 -12.07 -10.17
N LEU A 113 -0.01 -12.81 -10.40
CA LEU A 113 -0.04 -14.03 -11.22
C LEU A 113 -1.00 -15.07 -10.63
N ALA A 114 -0.90 -15.36 -9.34
CA ALA A 114 -1.78 -16.31 -8.67
C ALA A 114 -3.27 -15.91 -8.72
N LEU A 115 -3.56 -14.62 -8.59
CA LEU A 115 -4.94 -14.10 -8.66
C LEU A 115 -5.51 -14.18 -10.09
N VAL A 116 -4.71 -13.85 -11.11
CA VAL A 116 -5.11 -13.97 -12.51
C VAL A 116 -5.39 -15.42 -12.89
N ASP A 117 -4.53 -16.36 -12.51
CA ASP A 117 -4.73 -17.79 -12.73
C ASP A 117 -6.02 -18.31 -12.07
N SER A 118 -6.40 -17.72 -10.95
CA SER A 118 -7.65 -18.00 -10.24
C SER A 118 -8.86 -17.23 -10.76
N LYS A 119 -8.71 -16.45 -11.84
CA LYS A 119 -9.78 -15.64 -12.45
C LYS A 119 -10.39 -14.60 -11.51
N ILE A 120 -9.62 -14.08 -10.56
CA ILE A 120 -10.02 -13.00 -9.66
C ILE A 120 -9.74 -11.66 -10.36
N LEU A 121 -10.74 -10.81 -10.45
CA LEU A 121 -10.58 -9.46 -10.96
C LEU A 121 -9.89 -8.57 -9.91
N ILE A 122 -8.92 -7.77 -10.36
CA ILE A 122 -8.10 -6.93 -9.49
C ILE A 122 -8.28 -5.48 -9.89
N ASN A 123 -8.75 -4.66 -8.95
CA ASN A 123 -8.81 -3.21 -9.07
C ASN A 123 -7.67 -2.60 -8.25
N THR A 124 -6.65 -2.09 -8.92
CA THR A 124 -5.51 -1.45 -8.27
C THR A 124 -5.75 0.05 -8.10
N HIS A 125 -5.55 0.55 -6.90
CA HIS A 125 -5.65 1.95 -6.54
C HIS A 125 -4.27 2.55 -6.26
N ASP A 126 -4.11 3.84 -6.54
CA ASP A 126 -2.88 4.56 -6.21
C ASP A 126 -2.58 4.46 -4.71
N SER A 127 -1.30 4.24 -4.37
CA SER A 127 -0.87 4.11 -2.98
C SER A 127 -0.76 5.48 -2.31
N PRO A 128 -1.43 5.70 -1.15
CA PRO A 128 -1.24 6.92 -0.36
C PRO A 128 0.17 7.05 0.27
N MET A 129 1.02 6.06 0.12
CA MET A 129 2.38 6.05 0.66
C MET A 129 3.29 7.10 0.02
N PHE A 130 2.99 7.51 -1.21
CA PHE A 130 3.83 8.41 -1.99
C PHE A 130 3.14 9.74 -2.27
N LEU A 131 3.92 10.81 -2.35
CA LEU A 131 3.45 12.15 -2.72
C LEU A 131 2.99 12.25 -4.18
N LEU A 132 3.43 11.34 -5.03
CA LEU A 132 3.05 11.24 -6.44
C LEU A 132 2.59 9.85 -6.79
N THR A 133 1.57 9.80 -7.63
CA THR A 133 1.21 8.57 -8.32
C THR A 133 2.26 8.23 -9.39
N LYS A 134 2.33 6.97 -9.81
CA LYS A 134 3.21 6.53 -10.91
C LYS A 134 2.93 7.29 -12.19
N ASN A 135 1.68 7.64 -12.47
CA ASN A 135 1.29 8.39 -13.67
C ASN A 135 1.73 9.85 -13.61
N GLU A 136 1.58 10.51 -12.46
CA GLU A 136 2.10 11.86 -12.25
C GLU A 136 3.62 11.89 -12.40
N PHE A 137 4.32 10.91 -11.80
CA PHE A 137 5.76 10.80 -11.93
C PHE A 137 6.19 10.62 -13.40
N LYS A 138 5.54 9.71 -14.15
CA LYS A 138 5.79 9.54 -15.59
C LYS A 138 5.54 10.83 -16.39
N SER A 139 4.54 11.59 -16.00
CA SER A 139 4.23 12.88 -16.66
C SER A 139 5.29 13.94 -16.42
N LEU A 140 5.79 14.05 -15.18
CA LEU A 140 6.94 14.90 -14.85
C LEU A 140 8.22 14.46 -15.56
N ALA A 141 8.33 13.17 -15.82
CA ALA A 141 9.43 12.51 -16.48
C ALA A 141 9.52 12.77 -17.96
N LYS A 142 8.40 13.02 -18.59
CA LYS A 142 8.28 13.03 -20.04
C LYS A 142 9.25 14.04 -20.68
N GLY A 143 10.13 13.53 -21.53
CA GLY A 143 11.12 14.34 -22.25
C GLY A 143 12.49 14.47 -21.55
N ASN A 144 12.64 14.03 -20.32
CA ASN A 144 13.91 14.06 -19.62
C ASN A 144 14.72 12.76 -19.84
N LYS A 145 15.96 12.87 -20.31
CA LYS A 145 16.87 11.70 -20.43
C LYS A 145 17.34 11.17 -19.09
N THR A 146 17.37 12.01 -18.07
CA THR A 146 17.81 11.67 -16.72
C THR A 146 16.96 12.36 -15.67
N TYR A 147 16.62 11.66 -14.59
CA TYR A 147 15.97 12.21 -13.41
C TYR A 147 17.01 12.73 -12.44
N ARG A 148 16.88 14.01 -12.08
CA ARG A 148 17.66 14.59 -10.99
C ARG A 148 16.74 14.81 -9.79
N MET A 149 17.16 14.31 -8.62
CA MET A 149 16.42 14.47 -7.37
C MET A 149 16.14 15.94 -7.06
N ALA A 150 17.09 16.84 -7.34
CA ALA A 150 16.92 18.28 -7.17
C ALA A 150 15.74 18.85 -7.98
N SER A 151 15.54 18.40 -9.22
CA SER A 151 14.40 18.82 -10.04
C SER A 151 13.09 18.28 -9.48
N PHE A 152 13.06 17.01 -9.07
CA PHE A 152 11.89 16.40 -8.44
C PHE A 152 11.53 17.11 -7.14
N TYR A 153 12.48 17.37 -6.25
CA TYR A 153 12.30 18.10 -5.00
C TYR A 153 11.69 19.50 -5.25
N LYS A 154 12.21 20.24 -6.22
CA LYS A 154 11.68 21.55 -6.60
C LYS A 154 10.21 21.49 -7.04
N GLU A 155 9.87 20.52 -7.90
CA GLU A 155 8.48 20.36 -8.38
C GLU A 155 7.54 19.94 -7.23
N MET A 156 7.99 19.08 -6.31
CA MET A 156 7.20 18.70 -5.14
C MET A 156 6.97 19.89 -4.18
N ARG A 157 7.98 20.70 -3.95
CA ARG A 157 7.83 21.94 -3.15
C ARG A 157 6.78 22.88 -3.76
N LYS A 158 6.79 23.05 -5.08
CA LYS A 158 5.78 23.84 -5.77
C LYS A 158 4.39 23.21 -5.69
N LYS A 159 4.27 21.90 -5.99
CA LYS A 159 2.98 21.19 -5.97
C LYS A 159 2.30 21.27 -4.60
N TYR A 160 3.06 21.15 -3.53
CA TYR A 160 2.54 21.12 -2.15
C TYR A 160 2.67 22.45 -1.41
N ASN A 161 3.11 23.51 -2.10
CA ASN A 161 3.33 24.85 -1.54
C ASN A 161 4.18 24.85 -0.26
N ILE A 162 5.29 24.07 -0.29
CA ILE A 162 6.18 23.92 0.86
C ILE A 162 7.34 24.91 0.73
N LEU A 163 7.46 25.83 1.70
CA LEU A 163 8.49 26.87 1.73
C LEU A 163 8.59 27.67 0.41
N ILE A 164 7.46 28.07 -0.12
CA ILE A 164 7.30 28.84 -1.34
C ILE A 164 6.53 30.12 -1.02
N ASP A 165 6.93 31.24 -1.60
CA ASP A 165 6.20 32.50 -1.51
C ASP A 165 5.04 32.57 -2.52
N GLU A 166 4.27 33.66 -2.48
CA GLU A 166 3.12 33.89 -3.37
C GLU A 166 3.49 33.99 -4.85
N GLU A 167 4.77 34.29 -5.16
CA GLU A 167 5.31 34.35 -6.52
C GLU A 167 5.84 32.99 -7.02
N GLY A 168 5.76 31.94 -6.20
CA GLY A 168 6.27 30.60 -6.53
C GLY A 168 7.79 30.47 -6.39
N LYS A 169 8.45 31.40 -5.70
CA LYS A 169 9.89 31.37 -5.41
C LYS A 169 10.16 30.70 -4.08
N PRO A 170 11.34 30.08 -3.88
CA PRO A 170 11.67 29.45 -2.63
C PRO A 170 11.91 30.49 -1.52
N LEU A 171 11.32 30.30 -0.36
CA LEU A 171 11.65 31.06 0.84
C LEU A 171 13.15 30.88 1.15
N GLY A 172 13.83 31.99 1.46
CA GLY A 172 15.27 32.02 1.64
C GLY A 172 16.09 32.06 0.35
N ALA A 173 15.44 32.35 -0.79
CA ALA A 173 16.05 32.52 -2.13
C ALA A 173 16.79 31.28 -2.69
N LYS A 174 16.78 30.15 -2.00
CA LYS A 174 17.42 28.90 -2.43
C LYS A 174 16.45 27.72 -2.44
N TRP A 175 16.59 26.81 -3.43
CA TRP A 175 15.81 25.59 -3.51
C TRP A 175 16.31 24.49 -2.57
N SER A 176 17.59 24.45 -2.28
CA SER A 176 18.24 23.57 -1.31
C SER A 176 19.23 24.37 -0.48
N PHE A 177 19.37 23.98 0.79
CA PHE A 177 20.36 24.50 1.73
C PHE A 177 21.43 23.45 2.06
N ASP A 178 21.45 22.32 1.32
CA ASP A 178 22.41 21.22 1.46
C ASP A 178 23.72 21.53 0.70
N GLU A 179 24.01 22.80 0.47
CA GLU A 179 25.32 23.20 -0.10
C GLU A 179 26.32 23.30 1.05
N ASP A 180 27.40 22.58 0.87
CA ASP A 180 28.61 22.67 1.69
C ASP A 180 29.32 24.03 1.53
#